data_9e07ddd950c93491a2735c0b487c95c2
#
_entry.id   9e07ddd950c93491a2735c0b487c95c2
#
_cell.length_a   1.000
_cell.length_b   1.000
_cell.length_c   1.000
_cell.angle_alpha   90.00
_cell.angle_beta   90.00
_cell.angle_gamma   90.00
#
_symmetry.space_group_name_H-M   'P 1'
#
loop_
_entity.id
_entity.type
_entity.pdbx_description
1 polymer ?
#
loop_
_entity_poly.entity_id
_entity_poly.type
_entity_poly.pdbx_seq_one_letter_code
_entity_poly.pdbx_strand_id
1 'polypeptide(L)'
;MELVRREKSALIALECPPAYNGSMKHASHHPTPASDWYENAFDLTRGIAAYTRSPLIDGIAKVIAKHPDADIANAFNHKQVACKIWARDTLLQAAGKSYQRIVVLGGWYGILPAMLLEDRRFEIAVAESYDIDPSVETVARTLNATHADRFRAVTADMYAVDYAQLGADLIVNTSCEHIADLRSWLELIPAGTRVLLQSNDYFSEPTHINCVASVEAFADQAKLATLDFAGALPTKKYTRFMLIGTV
;
A
#
# COMPACT_ATOMS: atom_id res chain seq x y z
N MET A 1 -1.42 -49.49 39.67
CA MET A 1 -2.85 -49.22 39.98
C MET A 1 -2.99 -47.70 39.89
N GLU A 2 -3.22 -47.20 38.70
CA GLU A 2 -3.21 -45.77 38.38
C GLU A 2 -4.63 -45.34 38.03
N LEU A 3 -5.13 -44.35 38.77
CA LEU A 3 -6.47 -43.75 38.58
C LEU A 3 -6.42 -42.74 37.44
N VAL A 4 -7.03 -43.08 36.32
CA VAL A 4 -7.29 -42.15 35.22
C VAL A 4 -8.50 -41.29 35.58
N ARG A 5 -8.28 -39.99 35.86
CA ARG A 5 -9.34 -38.98 35.98
C ARG A 5 -9.79 -38.59 34.60
N ARG A 6 -11.06 -38.88 34.28
CA ARG A 6 -11.78 -38.33 33.13
C ARG A 6 -12.29 -36.91 33.49
N GLU A 7 -11.74 -35.93 32.83
CA GLU A 7 -12.37 -34.60 32.79
C GLU A 7 -13.55 -34.63 31.82
N LYS A 8 -14.70 -34.28 32.35
CA LYS A 8 -15.93 -34.10 31.59
C LYS A 8 -15.92 -32.68 31.01
N SER A 9 -15.75 -32.53 29.67
CA SER A 9 -16.02 -31.32 28.96
C SER A 9 -17.51 -30.97 29.05
N ALA A 10 -17.82 -29.86 29.69
CA ALA A 10 -19.14 -29.29 29.68
C ALA A 10 -19.42 -28.62 28.31
N LEU A 11 -20.27 -29.23 27.50
CA LEU A 11 -20.90 -28.58 26.36
C LEU A 11 -21.84 -27.48 26.86
N ILE A 12 -21.47 -26.23 26.67
CA ILE A 12 -22.39 -25.11 26.83
C ILE A 12 -23.30 -25.13 25.59
N ALA A 13 -24.55 -25.55 25.76
CA ALA A 13 -25.59 -25.40 24.75
C ALA A 13 -25.93 -23.93 24.64
N LEU A 14 -25.57 -23.30 23.51
CA LEU A 14 -26.05 -21.99 23.12
C LEU A 14 -27.55 -22.16 22.72
N GLU A 15 -28.45 -21.76 23.60
CA GLU A 15 -29.87 -21.64 23.27
C GLU A 15 -30.02 -20.54 22.19
N CYS A 16 -30.55 -20.92 21.03
CA CYS A 16 -30.96 -19.95 20.01
C CYS A 16 -32.12 -19.12 20.57
N PRO A 17 -32.08 -17.78 20.48
CA PRO A 17 -33.25 -16.97 20.83
C PRO A 17 -34.42 -17.29 19.88
N PRO A 18 -35.69 -17.17 20.36
CA PRO A 18 -36.86 -17.51 19.56
C PRO A 18 -36.91 -16.67 18.28
N ALA A 19 -37.31 -17.31 17.17
CA ALA A 19 -37.45 -16.67 15.86
C ALA A 19 -38.38 -15.44 15.98
N TYR A 20 -37.80 -14.27 15.61
CA TYR A 20 -38.57 -13.02 15.56
C TYR A 20 -39.50 -13.06 14.34
N ASN A 21 -40.79 -13.35 14.57
CA ASN A 21 -41.85 -13.29 13.57
C ASN A 21 -42.33 -11.83 13.36
N GLY A 22 -41.41 -10.94 12.98
CA GLY A 22 -41.75 -9.61 12.51
C GLY A 22 -41.79 -9.59 10.99
N SER A 23 -42.95 -9.35 10.42
CA SER A 23 -43.12 -9.07 8.99
C SER A 23 -42.21 -7.91 8.60
N MET A 24 -41.08 -8.22 7.99
CA MET A 24 -40.22 -7.20 7.36
C MET A 24 -41.00 -6.63 6.18
N LYS A 25 -41.56 -5.44 6.36
CA LYS A 25 -41.96 -4.60 5.24
C LYS A 25 -40.67 -4.32 4.47
N HIS A 26 -40.56 -4.87 3.26
CA HIS A 26 -39.49 -4.48 2.35
C HIS A 26 -39.57 -2.97 2.15
N ALA A 27 -38.70 -2.23 2.81
CA ALA A 27 -38.47 -0.83 2.48
C ALA A 27 -38.03 -0.79 1.02
N SER A 28 -38.80 -0.13 0.17
CA SER A 28 -38.41 0.12 -1.21
C SER A 28 -37.10 0.89 -1.18
N HIS A 29 -36.00 0.23 -1.63
CA HIS A 29 -34.74 0.92 -1.84
C HIS A 29 -34.95 1.96 -2.94
N HIS A 30 -35.20 3.21 -2.56
CA HIS A 30 -35.04 4.31 -3.46
C HIS A 30 -33.53 4.48 -3.69
N PRO A 31 -33.07 4.67 -4.95
CA PRO A 31 -31.65 4.96 -5.20
C PRO A 31 -31.27 6.21 -4.41
N THR A 32 -30.27 6.06 -3.55
CA THR A 32 -29.74 7.15 -2.72
C THR A 32 -29.21 8.26 -3.62
N PRO A 33 -29.57 9.54 -3.40
CA PRO A 33 -29.00 10.65 -4.17
C PRO A 33 -27.47 10.67 -4.13
N ALA A 34 -26.82 11.18 -5.18
CA ALA A 34 -25.35 11.24 -5.27
C ALA A 34 -24.69 12.00 -4.11
N SER A 35 -25.41 12.88 -3.42
CA SER A 35 -24.97 13.58 -2.20
C SER A 35 -24.71 12.66 -1.01
N ASP A 36 -25.33 11.48 -0.97
CA ASP A 36 -25.19 10.53 0.14
C ASP A 36 -24.03 9.54 -0.09
N TRP A 37 -23.36 9.60 -1.26
CA TRP A 37 -22.24 8.70 -1.58
C TRP A 37 -21.11 8.79 -0.56
N TYR A 38 -20.69 9.99 -0.18
CA TYR A 38 -19.61 10.18 0.77
C TYR A 38 -19.96 9.64 2.16
N GLU A 39 -21.18 9.89 2.63
CA GLU A 39 -21.66 9.36 3.92
C GLU A 39 -21.71 7.84 3.89
N ASN A 40 -22.29 7.25 2.86
CA ASN A 40 -22.34 5.80 2.68
C ASN A 40 -20.94 5.18 2.54
N ALA A 41 -20.03 5.79 1.79
CA ALA A 41 -18.65 5.33 1.64
C ALA A 41 -17.91 5.40 2.99
N PHE A 42 -18.11 6.48 3.75
CA PHE A 42 -17.55 6.65 5.09
C PHE A 42 -18.04 5.55 6.03
N ASP A 43 -19.36 5.37 6.14
CA ASP A 43 -19.96 4.38 7.05
C ASP A 43 -19.56 2.95 6.69
N LEU A 44 -19.56 2.60 5.39
CA LEU A 44 -19.10 1.31 4.92
C LEU A 44 -17.63 1.09 5.31
N THR A 45 -16.78 2.07 5.05
CA THR A 45 -15.35 1.96 5.35
C THR A 45 -15.10 1.86 6.86
N ARG A 46 -15.86 2.59 7.67
CA ARG A 46 -15.84 2.47 9.15
C ARG A 46 -16.26 1.07 9.60
N GLY A 47 -17.29 0.50 9.00
CA GLY A 47 -17.73 -0.87 9.28
C GLY A 47 -16.64 -1.89 8.96
N ILE A 48 -16.00 -1.76 7.79
CA ILE A 48 -14.86 -2.63 7.39
C ILE A 48 -13.68 -2.45 8.35
N ALA A 49 -13.34 -1.21 8.72
CA ALA A 49 -12.28 -0.93 9.69
C ALA A 49 -12.53 -1.60 11.05
N ALA A 50 -13.75 -1.50 11.56
CA ALA A 50 -14.15 -2.13 12.83
C ALA A 50 -14.05 -3.66 12.75
N TYR A 51 -14.48 -4.27 11.65
CA TYR A 51 -14.43 -5.72 11.44
C TYR A 51 -12.99 -6.24 11.27
N THR A 52 -12.17 -5.57 10.46
CA THR A 52 -10.80 -6.00 10.15
C THR A 52 -9.78 -5.56 11.20
N ARG A 53 -10.08 -4.51 11.97
CA ARG A 53 -9.16 -3.80 12.87
C ARG A 53 -7.93 -3.26 12.16
N SER A 54 -8.04 -2.96 10.86
CA SER A 54 -6.95 -2.42 10.05
C SER A 54 -6.79 -0.91 10.27
N PRO A 55 -5.62 -0.45 10.73
CA PRO A 55 -5.28 0.98 10.80
C PRO A 55 -5.37 1.68 9.44
N LEU A 56 -4.98 1.00 8.36
CA LEU A 56 -5.08 1.52 7.00
C LEU A 56 -6.53 1.82 6.62
N ILE A 57 -7.46 0.89 6.87
CA ILE A 57 -8.88 1.08 6.53
C ILE A 57 -9.50 2.20 7.39
N ASP A 58 -9.12 2.29 8.67
CA ASP A 58 -9.52 3.42 9.53
C ASP A 58 -8.97 4.76 9.01
N GLY A 59 -7.73 4.76 8.53
CA GLY A 59 -7.11 5.91 7.86
C GLY A 59 -7.86 6.34 6.60
N ILE A 60 -8.29 5.38 5.75
CA ILE A 60 -9.10 5.65 4.56
C ILE A 60 -10.43 6.31 4.94
N ALA A 61 -11.12 5.81 5.97
CA ALA A 61 -12.36 6.43 6.46
C ALA A 61 -12.13 7.88 6.92
N LYS A 62 -11.01 8.16 7.61
CA LYS A 62 -10.63 9.52 8.01
C LYS A 62 -10.35 10.42 6.80
N VAL A 63 -9.74 9.89 5.74
CA VAL A 63 -9.51 10.64 4.49
C VAL A 63 -10.84 10.98 3.82
N ILE A 64 -11.75 10.03 3.68
CA ILE A 64 -13.10 10.27 3.13
C ILE A 64 -13.80 11.42 3.90
N ALA A 65 -13.73 11.41 5.23
CA ALA A 65 -14.40 12.43 6.05
C ALA A 65 -13.75 13.82 6.00
N LYS A 66 -12.40 13.90 5.86
CA LYS A 66 -11.66 15.15 6.02
C LYS A 66 -11.15 15.76 4.71
N HIS A 67 -11.04 14.95 3.67
CA HIS A 67 -10.48 15.32 2.37
C HIS A 67 -11.41 14.86 1.24
N PRO A 68 -12.60 15.46 1.09
CA PRO A 68 -13.61 15.03 0.12
C PRO A 68 -13.12 15.11 -1.33
N ASP A 69 -12.14 15.98 -1.62
CA ASP A 69 -11.55 16.13 -2.95
C ASP A 69 -10.42 15.14 -3.24
N ALA A 70 -10.00 14.31 -2.23
CA ALA A 70 -8.96 13.32 -2.44
C ALA A 70 -9.47 12.14 -3.26
N ASP A 71 -8.74 11.77 -4.32
CA ASP A 71 -9.06 10.61 -5.16
C ASP A 71 -8.66 9.28 -4.48
N ILE A 72 -9.21 9.09 -3.26
CA ILE A 72 -8.90 7.91 -2.43
C ILE A 72 -9.43 6.62 -3.07
N ALA A 73 -10.53 6.69 -3.82
CA ALA A 73 -11.10 5.55 -4.49
C ALA A 73 -10.16 4.99 -5.58
N ASN A 74 -9.46 5.88 -6.31
CA ASN A 74 -8.45 5.46 -7.27
C ASN A 74 -7.16 4.99 -6.58
N ALA A 75 -6.72 5.68 -5.54
CA ALA A 75 -5.52 5.30 -4.80
C ALA A 75 -5.63 3.92 -4.13
N PHE A 76 -6.84 3.53 -3.71
CA PHE A 76 -7.12 2.25 -3.03
C PHE A 76 -7.98 1.30 -3.87
N ASN A 77 -8.00 1.43 -5.20
CA ASN A 77 -8.69 0.48 -6.05
C ASN A 77 -8.00 -0.90 -6.05
N HIS A 78 -8.74 -1.94 -6.43
CA HIS A 78 -8.28 -3.33 -6.37
C HIS A 78 -6.96 -3.59 -7.13
N LYS A 79 -6.68 -2.85 -8.21
CA LYS A 79 -5.45 -3.01 -9.01
C LYS A 79 -4.25 -2.41 -8.28
N GLN A 80 -4.41 -1.19 -7.76
CA GLN A 80 -3.40 -0.52 -6.93
C GLN A 80 -3.06 -1.33 -5.68
N VAL A 81 -4.08 -1.85 -5.00
CA VAL A 81 -3.90 -2.68 -3.81
C VAL A 81 -3.20 -4.00 -4.16
N ALA A 82 -3.60 -4.68 -5.23
CA ALA A 82 -2.95 -5.93 -5.65
C ALA A 82 -1.46 -5.75 -5.95
N CYS A 83 -1.07 -4.67 -6.66
CA CYS A 83 0.33 -4.35 -6.93
C CYS A 83 1.13 -4.06 -5.65
N LYS A 84 0.51 -3.37 -4.68
CA LYS A 84 1.15 -3.05 -3.39
C LYS A 84 1.27 -4.28 -2.47
N ILE A 85 0.27 -5.16 -2.46
CA ILE A 85 0.34 -6.46 -1.77
C ILE A 85 1.49 -7.30 -2.35
N TRP A 86 1.57 -7.39 -3.68
CA TRP A 86 2.64 -8.10 -4.35
C TRP A 86 4.02 -7.52 -4.00
N ALA A 87 4.17 -6.19 -4.00
CA ALA A 87 5.41 -5.53 -3.59
C ALA A 87 5.78 -5.87 -2.14
N ARG A 88 4.84 -5.73 -1.21
CA ARG A 88 5.04 -6.02 0.22
C ARG A 88 5.46 -7.49 0.45
N ASP A 89 4.72 -8.43 -0.11
CA ASP A 89 4.95 -9.86 0.13
C ASP A 89 6.25 -10.35 -0.52
N THR A 90 6.58 -9.83 -1.71
CA THR A 90 7.85 -10.13 -2.39
C THR A 90 9.03 -9.50 -1.65
N LEU A 91 8.89 -8.26 -1.16
CA LEU A 91 9.92 -7.60 -0.35
C LEU A 91 10.30 -8.45 0.87
N LEU A 92 9.30 -8.97 1.58
CA LEU A 92 9.51 -9.83 2.74
C LEU A 92 10.32 -11.10 2.40
N GLN A 93 10.05 -11.69 1.23
CA GLN A 93 10.69 -12.93 0.80
C GLN A 93 12.11 -12.70 0.26
N ALA A 94 12.30 -11.65 -0.53
CA ALA A 94 13.55 -11.41 -1.26
C ALA A 94 14.57 -10.58 -0.48
N ALA A 95 14.11 -9.67 0.40
CA ALA A 95 14.97 -8.65 0.99
C ALA A 95 14.89 -8.55 2.52
N GLY A 96 14.06 -9.40 3.15
CA GLY A 96 13.94 -9.48 4.60
C GLY A 96 12.90 -8.54 5.20
N LYS A 97 12.92 -8.39 6.51
CA LYS A 97 11.82 -7.81 7.29
C LYS A 97 12.19 -6.58 8.12
N SER A 98 13.47 -6.33 8.37
CA SER A 98 13.90 -5.30 9.34
C SER A 98 14.55 -4.12 8.61
N TYR A 99 14.01 -2.92 8.81
CA TYR A 99 14.44 -1.69 8.17
C TYR A 99 14.46 -0.54 9.18
N GLN A 100 15.56 0.21 9.25
CA GLN A 100 15.61 1.45 10.04
C GLN A 100 14.84 2.56 9.33
N ARG A 101 15.03 2.66 8.01
CA ARG A 101 14.33 3.68 7.21
C ARG A 101 13.95 3.15 5.82
N ILE A 102 12.65 3.20 5.53
CA ILE A 102 12.10 2.97 4.20
C ILE A 102 11.65 4.32 3.62
N VAL A 103 12.05 4.61 2.39
CA VAL A 103 11.62 5.80 1.65
C VAL A 103 10.84 5.37 0.42
N VAL A 104 9.62 5.85 0.29
CA VAL A 104 8.75 5.61 -0.88
C VAL A 104 8.63 6.90 -1.68
N LEU A 105 9.08 6.87 -2.92
CA LEU A 105 9.03 8.01 -3.85
C LEU A 105 7.81 7.89 -4.77
N GLY A 106 7.17 9.03 -5.07
CA GLY A 106 5.86 9.03 -5.73
C GLY A 106 4.83 8.29 -4.88
N GLY A 107 4.90 8.49 -3.56
CA GLY A 107 4.13 7.68 -2.60
C GLY A 107 2.66 8.06 -2.51
N TRP A 108 2.25 9.13 -3.21
CA TRP A 108 0.89 9.64 -3.25
C TRP A 108 0.32 9.77 -1.83
N TYR A 109 -0.81 9.13 -1.52
CA TYR A 109 -1.43 9.18 -0.18
C TYR A 109 -0.81 8.24 0.85
N GLY A 110 0.37 7.66 0.58
CA GLY A 110 1.10 6.85 1.56
C GLY A 110 0.46 5.49 1.86
N ILE A 111 -0.25 4.88 0.90
CA ILE A 111 -0.91 3.58 1.09
C ILE A 111 0.10 2.44 1.25
N LEU A 112 1.17 2.40 0.44
CA LEU A 112 2.19 1.35 0.60
C LEU A 112 2.93 1.45 1.93
N PRO A 113 3.38 2.63 2.38
CA PRO A 113 3.88 2.80 3.76
C PRO A 113 2.91 2.31 4.83
N ALA A 114 1.61 2.64 4.74
CA ALA A 114 0.60 2.16 5.69
C ALA A 114 0.50 0.64 5.71
N MET A 115 0.50 -0.01 4.52
CA MET A 115 0.46 -1.48 4.42
C MET A 115 1.70 -2.14 5.01
N LEU A 116 2.88 -1.53 4.87
CA LEU A 116 4.12 -2.01 5.46
C LEU A 116 4.13 -1.84 6.99
N LEU A 117 3.66 -0.69 7.48
CA LEU A 117 3.66 -0.37 8.92
C LEU A 117 2.62 -1.15 9.73
N GLU A 118 1.48 -1.55 9.13
CA GLU A 118 0.49 -2.39 9.80
C GLU A 118 0.82 -3.89 9.76
N ASP A 119 1.68 -4.31 8.82
CA ASP A 119 2.05 -5.71 8.68
C ASP A 119 3.07 -6.13 9.73
N ARG A 120 2.62 -6.89 10.72
CA ARG A 120 3.42 -7.35 11.87
C ARG A 120 4.60 -8.25 11.51
N ARG A 121 4.69 -8.68 10.24
CA ARG A 121 5.85 -9.44 9.76
C ARG A 121 7.07 -8.54 9.57
N PHE A 122 6.87 -7.22 9.45
CA PHE A 122 7.94 -6.23 9.30
C PHE A 122 8.28 -5.53 10.62
N GLU A 123 9.55 -5.22 10.76
CA GLU A 123 10.16 -4.42 11.83
C GLU A 123 10.70 -3.13 11.20
N ILE A 124 9.88 -2.08 11.13
CA ILE A 124 10.22 -0.83 10.46
C ILE A 124 10.26 0.29 11.49
N ALA A 125 11.42 0.95 11.65
CA ALA A 125 11.53 2.06 12.59
C ALA A 125 10.86 3.34 12.03
N VAL A 126 11.13 3.69 10.76
CA VAL A 126 10.54 4.85 10.08
C VAL A 126 10.21 4.50 8.63
N ALA A 127 9.00 4.91 8.17
CA ALA A 127 8.60 4.90 6.78
C ALA A 127 8.27 6.33 6.32
N GLU A 128 8.87 6.77 5.24
CA GLU A 128 8.69 8.11 4.68
C GLU A 128 8.08 8.02 3.27
N SER A 129 7.10 8.87 2.99
CA SER A 129 6.44 8.99 1.69
C SER A 129 6.77 10.35 1.10
N TYR A 130 7.48 10.35 -0.01
CA TYR A 130 7.86 11.55 -0.76
C TYR A 130 6.99 11.68 -1.99
N ASP A 131 6.49 12.87 -2.23
CA ASP A 131 5.76 13.20 -3.45
C ASP A 131 6.05 14.64 -3.87
N ILE A 132 6.03 14.91 -5.17
CA ILE A 132 6.26 16.27 -5.68
C ILE A 132 5.01 17.15 -5.52
N ASP A 133 3.82 16.54 -5.43
CA ASP A 133 2.56 17.26 -5.26
C ASP A 133 2.32 17.59 -3.78
N PRO A 134 2.35 18.89 -3.39
CA PRO A 134 2.13 19.30 -2.01
C PRO A 134 0.71 19.00 -1.51
N SER A 135 -0.26 18.84 -2.40
CA SER A 135 -1.66 18.58 -2.03
C SER A 135 -1.86 17.21 -1.38
N VAL A 136 -0.97 16.24 -1.66
CA VAL A 136 -1.10 14.88 -1.14
C VAL A 136 -0.54 14.70 0.26
N GLU A 137 0.33 15.59 0.74
CA GLU A 137 1.03 15.45 2.02
C GLU A 137 0.08 15.37 3.21
N THR A 138 -0.90 16.27 3.29
CA THR A 138 -1.89 16.29 4.38
C THR A 138 -2.82 15.08 4.34
N VAL A 139 -3.17 14.61 3.15
CA VAL A 139 -3.95 13.38 2.95
C VAL A 139 -3.16 12.17 3.43
N ALA A 140 -1.88 12.05 3.04
CA ALA A 140 -1.00 10.97 3.46
C ALA A 140 -0.82 10.92 4.99
N ARG A 141 -0.66 12.09 5.64
CA ARG A 141 -0.60 12.19 7.10
C ARG A 141 -1.91 11.78 7.77
N THR A 142 -3.06 12.16 7.21
CA THR A 142 -4.37 11.77 7.72
C THR A 142 -4.57 10.26 7.62
N LEU A 143 -4.22 9.66 6.48
CA LEU A 143 -4.31 8.23 6.25
C LEU A 143 -3.43 7.44 7.23
N ASN A 144 -2.22 7.91 7.49
CA ASN A 144 -1.23 7.24 8.34
C ASN A 144 -1.23 7.74 9.80
N ALA A 145 -2.29 8.44 10.26
CA ALA A 145 -2.31 9.06 11.59
C ALA A 145 -2.09 8.07 12.74
N THR A 146 -2.47 6.80 12.58
CA THR A 146 -2.23 5.75 13.58
C THR A 146 -0.74 5.40 13.72
N HIS A 147 0.08 5.74 12.70
CA HIS A 147 1.53 5.52 12.66
C HIS A 147 2.33 6.84 12.71
N ALA A 148 1.74 7.91 13.25
CA ALA A 148 2.35 9.25 13.26
C ALA A 148 3.72 9.31 13.96
N ASP A 149 4.02 8.38 14.85
CA ASP A 149 5.33 8.19 15.49
C ASP A 149 6.41 7.69 14.52
N ARG A 150 6.03 6.91 13.51
CA ARG A 150 6.93 6.21 12.57
C ARG A 150 6.73 6.60 11.10
N PHE A 151 5.68 7.36 10.79
CA PHE A 151 5.37 7.79 9.42
C PHE A 151 5.68 9.26 9.21
N ARG A 152 6.26 9.58 8.04
CA ARG A 152 6.48 10.95 7.57
C ARG A 152 5.97 11.08 6.13
N ALA A 153 5.27 12.17 5.83
CA ALA A 153 4.98 12.59 4.46
C ALA A 153 5.76 13.87 4.18
N VAL A 154 6.43 13.91 3.04
CA VAL A 154 7.36 14.97 2.65
C VAL A 154 7.06 15.40 1.21
N THR A 155 6.86 16.70 1.02
CA THR A 155 6.76 17.27 -0.33
C THR A 155 8.16 17.56 -0.85
N ALA A 156 8.61 16.82 -1.87
CA ALA A 156 9.92 17.04 -2.50
C ALA A 156 9.97 16.43 -3.90
N ASP A 157 10.78 17.04 -4.77
CA ASP A 157 11.20 16.43 -6.02
C ASP A 157 12.24 15.34 -5.73
N MET A 158 12.01 14.13 -6.23
CA MET A 158 12.90 12.98 -6.05
C MET A 158 14.34 13.25 -6.57
N TYR A 159 14.51 14.12 -7.56
CA TYR A 159 15.80 14.51 -8.07
C TYR A 159 16.55 15.51 -7.18
N ALA A 160 15.86 16.17 -6.25
CA ALA A 160 16.42 17.10 -5.29
C ALA A 160 16.71 16.50 -3.90
N VAL A 161 16.38 15.22 -3.69
CA VAL A 161 16.60 14.53 -2.42
C VAL A 161 18.09 14.20 -2.26
N ASP A 162 18.67 14.55 -1.11
CA ASP A 162 20.01 14.09 -0.72
C ASP A 162 19.93 12.67 -0.14
N TYR A 163 20.03 11.67 -1.02
CA TYR A 163 19.94 10.26 -0.64
C TYR A 163 21.07 9.80 0.27
N ALA A 164 22.26 10.43 0.18
CA ALA A 164 23.38 10.09 1.04
C ALA A 164 23.13 10.52 2.49
N GLN A 165 22.59 11.72 2.69
CA GLN A 165 22.22 12.21 4.02
C GLN A 165 20.98 11.50 4.57
N LEU A 166 20.07 11.08 3.69
CA LEU A 166 18.82 10.40 4.06
C LEU A 166 19.08 9.06 4.76
N GLY A 167 20.12 8.31 4.33
CA GLY A 167 20.53 7.04 4.96
C GLY A 167 19.41 5.99 4.96
N ALA A 168 18.70 5.81 3.84
CA ALA A 168 17.64 4.83 3.72
C ALA A 168 18.20 3.41 3.54
N ASP A 169 17.63 2.42 4.23
CA ASP A 169 17.93 1.01 4.01
C ASP A 169 17.24 0.47 2.75
N LEU A 170 16.08 1.07 2.44
CA LEU A 170 15.28 0.70 1.28
C LEU A 170 14.67 1.95 0.64
N ILE A 171 14.86 2.09 -0.66
CA ILE A 171 14.17 3.09 -1.47
C ILE A 171 13.19 2.37 -2.40
N VAL A 172 11.93 2.79 -2.38
CA VAL A 172 10.84 2.21 -3.15
C VAL A 172 10.32 3.22 -4.15
N ASN A 173 10.20 2.82 -5.41
CA ASN A 173 9.46 3.56 -6.41
C ASN A 173 8.54 2.60 -7.18
N THR A 174 7.24 2.77 -7.02
CA THR A 174 6.22 1.92 -7.67
C THR A 174 5.63 2.56 -8.93
N SER A 175 6.28 3.59 -9.46
CA SER A 175 5.78 4.42 -10.57
C SER A 175 6.91 4.81 -11.54
N CYS A 176 7.84 3.87 -11.81
CA CYS A 176 9.00 4.13 -12.67
C CYS A 176 8.61 4.46 -14.12
N GLU A 177 7.40 4.09 -14.54
CA GLU A 177 6.82 4.47 -15.84
C GLU A 177 6.60 5.98 -16.02
N HIS A 178 6.64 6.75 -14.92
CA HIS A 178 6.56 8.21 -14.95
C HIS A 178 7.92 8.91 -14.92
N ILE A 179 9.03 8.17 -14.77
CA ILE A 179 10.38 8.72 -14.69
C ILE A 179 10.99 8.72 -16.08
N ALA A 180 11.29 9.90 -16.62
CA ALA A 180 11.83 10.03 -17.99
C ALA A 180 13.19 9.32 -18.15
N ASP A 181 14.08 9.45 -17.16
CA ASP A 181 15.39 8.80 -17.12
C ASP A 181 15.58 8.09 -15.77
N LEU A 182 15.20 6.83 -15.75
CA LEU A 182 15.32 5.99 -14.58
C LEU A 182 16.78 5.83 -14.13
N ARG A 183 17.71 5.72 -15.09
CA ARG A 183 19.11 5.49 -14.80
C ARG A 183 19.74 6.69 -14.10
N SER A 184 19.54 7.89 -14.63
CA SER A 184 20.06 9.12 -14.03
C SER A 184 19.53 9.34 -12.62
N TRP A 185 18.27 8.95 -12.35
CA TRP A 185 17.76 9.01 -10.98
C TRP A 185 18.44 7.98 -10.07
N LEU A 186 18.62 6.73 -10.52
CA LEU A 186 19.28 5.68 -9.71
C LEU A 186 20.71 6.05 -9.36
N GLU A 187 21.42 6.79 -10.21
CA GLU A 187 22.80 7.27 -9.96
C GLU A 187 22.90 8.28 -8.81
N LEU A 188 21.78 8.89 -8.39
CA LEU A 188 21.74 9.77 -7.19
C LEU A 188 21.73 8.97 -5.88
N ILE A 189 21.39 7.68 -5.95
CA ILE A 189 21.26 6.82 -4.77
C ILE A 189 22.64 6.22 -4.46
N PRO A 190 23.09 6.23 -3.19
CA PRO A 190 24.38 5.65 -2.80
C PRO A 190 24.48 4.17 -3.18
N ALA A 191 25.63 3.78 -3.72
CA ALA A 191 25.92 2.40 -4.09
C ALA A 191 25.71 1.45 -2.90
N GLY A 192 25.12 0.29 -3.15
CA GLY A 192 24.75 -0.71 -2.14
C GLY A 192 23.42 -0.45 -1.45
N THR A 193 22.75 0.69 -1.69
CA THR A 193 21.39 0.93 -1.19
C THR A 193 20.40 -0.02 -1.86
N ARG A 194 19.55 -0.69 -1.08
CA ARG A 194 18.49 -1.55 -1.63
C ARG A 194 17.37 -0.73 -2.24
N VAL A 195 16.89 -1.21 -3.39
CA VAL A 195 15.74 -0.60 -4.08
C VAL A 195 14.67 -1.64 -4.39
N LEU A 196 13.40 -1.22 -4.36
CA LEU A 196 12.26 -1.90 -4.94
C LEU A 196 11.66 -0.99 -6.01
N LEU A 197 11.65 -1.44 -7.25
CA LEU A 197 11.19 -0.69 -8.40
C LEU A 197 10.01 -1.40 -9.05
N GLN A 198 8.96 -0.65 -9.44
CA GLN A 198 7.89 -1.18 -10.28
C GLN A 198 7.71 -0.28 -11.51
N SER A 199 7.44 -0.92 -12.65
CA SER A 199 7.02 -0.31 -13.92
C SER A 199 5.94 -1.18 -14.57
N ASN A 200 5.52 -0.85 -15.80
CA ASN A 200 4.50 -1.59 -16.53
C ASN A 200 4.64 -1.44 -18.05
N ASP A 201 3.81 -2.22 -18.78
CA ASP A 201 3.66 -2.17 -20.25
C ASP A 201 2.40 -1.42 -20.72
N TYR A 202 1.84 -0.52 -19.89
CA TYR A 202 0.61 0.21 -20.23
C TYR A 202 0.91 1.44 -21.11
N PHE A 203 1.44 1.20 -22.33
CA PHE A 203 1.85 2.21 -23.29
C PHE A 203 0.73 3.16 -23.77
N SER A 204 -0.54 2.77 -23.61
CA SER A 204 -1.68 3.59 -24.03
C SER A 204 -2.10 4.62 -22.97
N GLU A 205 -1.48 4.65 -21.80
CA GLU A 205 -1.74 5.65 -20.77
C GLU A 205 -0.89 6.90 -21.03
N PRO A 206 -1.50 8.08 -21.32
CA PRO A 206 -0.75 9.25 -21.76
C PRO A 206 0.32 9.77 -20.77
N THR A 207 0.14 9.49 -19.49
CA THR A 207 1.08 9.91 -18.43
C THR A 207 2.26 8.96 -18.25
N HIS A 208 2.22 7.78 -18.88
CA HIS A 208 3.27 6.78 -18.81
C HIS A 208 4.31 7.05 -19.92
N ILE A 209 5.35 7.77 -19.57
CA ILE A 209 6.38 8.23 -20.54
C ILE A 209 7.55 7.24 -20.68
N ASN A 210 7.66 6.26 -19.77
CA ASN A 210 8.78 5.33 -19.70
C ASN A 210 8.31 3.90 -19.35
N CYS A 211 7.32 3.40 -20.10
CA CYS A 211 6.90 2.01 -20.02
C CYS A 211 7.98 1.06 -20.55
N VAL A 212 7.97 -0.18 -20.08
CA VAL A 212 8.84 -1.27 -20.54
C VAL A 212 8.02 -2.44 -21.05
N ALA A 213 8.56 -3.16 -22.05
CA ALA A 213 7.82 -4.26 -22.70
C ALA A 213 7.91 -5.59 -21.93
N SER A 214 8.91 -5.74 -21.06
CA SER A 214 9.13 -6.97 -20.28
C SER A 214 9.94 -6.68 -19.02
N VAL A 215 10.05 -7.68 -18.14
CA VAL A 215 10.87 -7.58 -16.93
C VAL A 215 12.37 -7.51 -17.26
N GLU A 216 12.80 -8.17 -18.34
CA GLU A 216 14.18 -8.11 -18.83
C GLU A 216 14.51 -6.69 -19.32
N ALA A 217 13.62 -6.08 -20.11
CA ALA A 217 13.79 -4.69 -20.56
C ALA A 217 13.82 -3.72 -19.37
N PHE A 218 13.06 -3.98 -18.32
CA PHE A 218 13.11 -3.18 -17.09
C PHE A 218 14.44 -3.37 -16.36
N ALA A 219 14.95 -4.60 -16.25
CA ALA A 219 16.24 -4.88 -15.66
C ALA A 219 17.39 -4.24 -16.45
N ASP A 220 17.34 -4.29 -17.78
CA ASP A 220 18.31 -3.62 -18.66
C ASP A 220 18.27 -2.10 -18.52
N GLN A 221 17.10 -1.52 -18.28
CA GLN A 221 16.96 -0.09 -18.04
C GLN A 221 17.52 0.33 -16.66
N ALA A 222 17.20 -0.43 -15.61
CA ALA A 222 17.60 -0.11 -14.24
C ALA A 222 19.09 -0.39 -13.99
N LYS A 223 19.66 -1.47 -14.57
CA LYS A 223 21.07 -1.90 -14.42
C LYS A 223 21.51 -1.93 -12.96
N LEU A 224 20.73 -2.57 -12.09
CA LEU A 224 21.06 -2.72 -10.68
C LEU A 224 22.37 -3.51 -10.51
N ALA A 225 23.16 -3.20 -9.49
CA ALA A 225 24.41 -3.89 -9.19
C ALA A 225 24.15 -5.34 -8.75
N THR A 226 23.08 -5.58 -7.98
CA THR A 226 22.56 -6.92 -7.69
C THR A 226 21.09 -7.00 -8.04
N LEU A 227 20.58 -8.20 -8.31
CA LEU A 227 19.18 -8.44 -8.59
C LEU A 227 18.71 -9.61 -7.71
N ASP A 228 18.03 -9.28 -6.61
CA ASP A 228 17.50 -10.26 -5.65
C ASP A 228 16.15 -10.83 -6.12
N PHE A 229 15.39 -10.04 -6.89
CA PHE A 229 14.12 -10.43 -7.48
C PHE A 229 13.86 -9.67 -8.79
N ALA A 230 13.35 -10.40 -9.78
CA ALA A 230 12.76 -9.85 -11.00
C ALA A 230 11.49 -10.65 -11.33
N GLY A 231 10.37 -9.98 -11.58
CA GLY A 231 9.11 -10.67 -11.82
C GLY A 231 8.03 -9.80 -12.45
N ALA A 232 6.95 -10.47 -12.85
CA ALA A 232 5.81 -9.87 -13.52
C ALA A 232 4.50 -10.28 -12.85
N LEU A 233 3.57 -9.32 -12.74
CA LEU A 233 2.21 -9.52 -12.26
C LEU A 233 1.23 -9.16 -13.40
N PRO A 234 0.65 -10.13 -14.11
CA PRO A 234 -0.36 -9.86 -15.13
C PRO A 234 -1.63 -9.25 -14.49
N THR A 235 -2.15 -8.21 -15.11
CA THR A 235 -3.46 -7.62 -14.79
C THR A 235 -4.38 -7.76 -16.02
N LYS A 236 -5.63 -7.31 -15.90
CA LYS A 236 -6.56 -7.35 -17.05
C LYS A 236 -6.18 -6.42 -18.21
N LYS A 237 -5.40 -5.34 -17.95
CA LYS A 237 -5.11 -4.30 -18.94
C LYS A 237 -3.63 -4.19 -19.29
N TYR A 238 -2.75 -4.54 -18.36
CA TYR A 238 -1.30 -4.41 -18.48
C TYR A 238 -0.60 -5.42 -17.57
N THR A 239 0.68 -5.61 -17.78
CA THR A 239 1.56 -6.35 -16.89
C THR A 239 2.36 -5.37 -16.03
N ARG A 240 2.37 -5.57 -14.71
CA ARG A 240 3.25 -4.84 -13.79
C ARG A 240 4.54 -5.64 -13.64
N PHE A 241 5.66 -4.98 -13.80
CA PHE A 241 7.00 -5.55 -13.56
C PHE A 241 7.56 -5.04 -12.24
N MET A 242 8.40 -5.84 -11.60
CA MET A 242 9.07 -5.46 -10.36
C MET A 242 10.50 -6.00 -10.31
N LEU A 243 11.40 -5.15 -9.84
CA LEU A 243 12.77 -5.50 -9.52
C LEU A 243 13.03 -5.18 -8.04
N ILE A 244 13.80 -6.04 -7.36
CA ILE A 244 14.37 -5.78 -6.05
C ILE A 244 15.87 -6.11 -6.14
N GLY A 245 16.71 -5.21 -5.65
CA GLY A 245 18.16 -5.38 -5.73
C GLY A 245 18.89 -4.22 -5.06
N THR A 246 20.16 -3.99 -5.43
CA THR A 246 20.95 -2.84 -4.95
C THR A 246 21.43 -1.99 -6.12
N VAL A 247 21.59 -0.70 -5.90
CA VAL A 247 22.24 0.21 -6.84
C VAL A 247 23.74 0.08 -6.77
#